data_e33b9cafd1e1586a365f34261206b1b9
#
_entry.id   e33b9cafd1e1586a365f34261206b1b9
#
_cell.length_a   1.000
_cell.length_b   1.000
_cell.length_c   1.000
_cell.angle_alpha   90.00
_cell.angle_beta   90.00
_cell.angle_gamma   90.00
#
_symmetry.space_group_name_H-M   'P 1'
#
loop_
_entity.id
_entity.type
_entity.pdbx_description
1 polymer ?
#
loop_
_entity_poly.entity_id
_entity_poly.type
_entity_poly.pdbx_seq_one_letter_code
_entity_poly.pdbx_strand_id
1 'polypeptide(L)'
;MSSRFINNYNGVLSDRRIKEAIEKGDIYIAPFDELQLQPAGYNLTPTRFFYSTTKKKFLTIVENSDEVYVMIDRNDTVLVRTRESVAVSSALAGAFYSKVKV
;
A
#
# COMPACT_ATOMS: atom_id res chain seq x y z
N MET A 1 -2.89 1.35 3.78
CA MET A 1 -2.45 0.15 3.05
C MET A 1 -0.95 -0.03 3.26
N SER A 2 -0.54 -1.23 3.60
CA SER A 2 0.86 -1.53 3.90
C SER A 2 1.56 -2.08 2.67
N SER A 3 2.84 -1.74 2.48
CA SER A 3 3.66 -2.33 1.43
C SER A 3 4.97 -2.82 2.01
N ARG A 4 5.51 -3.88 1.44
CA ARG A 4 6.81 -4.44 1.77
C ARG A 4 7.63 -4.62 0.51
N PHE A 5 8.94 -4.43 0.64
CA PHE A 5 9.88 -4.60 -0.47
C PHE A 5 10.84 -5.73 -0.12
N ILE A 6 11.06 -6.61 -1.07
CA ILE A 6 11.78 -7.87 -0.86
C ILE A 6 12.91 -7.96 -1.86
N ASN A 7 14.12 -8.30 -1.41
CA ASN A 7 15.21 -8.64 -2.30
C ASN A 7 15.54 -10.14 -2.20
N ASN A 8 16.31 -10.63 -3.16
CA ASN A 8 16.62 -12.06 -3.26
C ASN A 8 17.57 -12.58 -2.17
N TYR A 9 18.26 -11.68 -1.46
CA TYR A 9 19.30 -12.04 -0.51
C TYR A 9 18.90 -11.86 0.95
N ASN A 10 18.19 -10.76 1.25
CA ASN A 10 17.92 -10.34 2.62
C ASN A 10 16.44 -10.40 3.01
N GLY A 11 15.57 -10.88 2.11
CA GLY A 11 14.14 -10.92 2.38
C GLY A 11 13.51 -9.52 2.44
N VAL A 12 12.66 -9.27 3.42
CA VAL A 12 11.94 -8.00 3.57
C VAL A 12 12.89 -6.88 3.99
N LEU A 13 12.84 -5.75 3.28
CA LEU A 13 13.69 -4.61 3.57
C LEU A 13 13.21 -3.85 4.82
N SER A 14 14.17 -3.45 5.66
CA SER A 14 13.93 -2.52 6.76
C SER A 14 13.71 -1.09 6.25
N ASP A 15 13.27 -0.19 7.13
CA ASP A 15 13.09 1.23 6.80
C ASP A 15 14.36 1.87 6.25
N ARG A 16 15.51 1.60 6.87
CA ARG A 16 16.80 2.11 6.39
C ARG A 16 17.13 1.60 5.01
N ARG A 17 16.90 0.31 4.75
CA ARG A 17 17.15 -0.29 3.43
C ARG A 17 16.21 0.24 2.37
N ILE A 18 14.96 0.53 2.73
CA ILE A 18 14.01 1.18 1.81
C ILE A 18 14.52 2.57 1.43
N LYS A 19 14.99 3.37 2.39
CA LYS A 19 15.58 4.68 2.10
C LYS A 19 16.79 4.58 1.18
N GLU A 20 17.69 3.65 1.43
CA GLU A 20 18.85 3.40 0.57
C GLU A 20 18.43 3.02 -0.85
N ALA A 21 17.42 2.17 -0.98
CA ALA A 21 16.90 1.75 -2.28
C ALA A 21 16.26 2.91 -3.04
N ILE A 22 15.57 3.81 -2.34
CA ILE A 22 15.02 5.03 -2.96
C ILE A 22 16.15 5.93 -3.49
N GLU A 23 17.21 6.11 -2.72
CA GLU A 23 18.37 6.91 -3.13
C GLU A 23 19.08 6.32 -4.34
N LYS A 24 19.15 4.99 -4.42
CA LYS A 24 19.75 4.29 -5.57
C LYS A 24 18.85 4.23 -6.80
N GLY A 25 17.56 4.56 -6.66
CA GLY A 25 16.59 4.46 -7.73
C GLY A 25 16.00 3.06 -7.91
N ASP A 26 16.19 2.14 -6.97
CA ASP A 26 15.57 0.80 -6.98
C ASP A 26 14.12 0.83 -6.52
N ILE A 27 13.75 1.81 -5.75
CA ILE A 27 12.37 2.08 -5.32
C ILE A 27 12.01 3.51 -5.67
N TYR A 28 10.83 3.70 -6.23
CA TYR A 28 10.24 5.02 -6.48
C TYR A 28 8.89 5.10 -5.77
N ILE A 29 8.73 6.08 -4.92
CA ILE A 29 7.46 6.38 -4.25
C ILE A 29 7.21 7.88 -4.36
N ALA A 30 6.09 8.28 -4.96
CA ALA A 30 5.71 9.69 -5.10
C ALA A 30 4.22 9.89 -4.82
N PRO A 31 3.84 10.82 -3.94
CA PRO A 31 4.72 11.61 -3.07
C PRO A 31 5.28 10.76 -1.92
N PHE A 32 6.52 10.98 -1.55
CA PHE A 32 7.16 10.28 -0.44
C PHE A 32 7.00 11.09 0.85
N ASP A 33 6.60 10.41 1.92
CA ASP A 33 6.49 10.98 3.26
C ASP A 33 7.21 10.05 4.24
N GLU A 34 8.25 10.55 4.89
CA GLU A 34 9.04 9.77 5.83
C GLU A 34 8.22 9.26 7.01
N LEU A 35 7.16 9.97 7.41
CA LEU A 35 6.27 9.54 8.47
C LEU A 35 5.46 8.28 8.12
N GLN A 36 5.34 7.96 6.84
CA GLN A 36 4.67 6.75 6.37
C GLN A 36 5.61 5.55 6.28
N LEU A 37 6.90 5.76 6.51
CA LEU A 37 7.89 4.70 6.51
C LEU A 37 7.78 3.89 7.82
N GLN A 38 7.70 2.57 7.69
CA GLN A 38 7.55 1.63 8.79
C GLN A 38 8.80 0.75 8.92
N PRO A 39 9.04 0.07 10.06
CA PRO A 39 10.25 -0.74 10.23
C PRO A 39 10.48 -1.79 9.15
N ALA A 40 9.45 -2.29 8.49
CA ALA A 40 9.57 -3.31 7.45
C ALA A 40 8.74 -2.99 6.22
N GLY A 41 8.41 -1.71 5.98
CA GLY A 41 7.59 -1.35 4.82
C GLY A 41 7.25 0.12 4.77
N TYR A 42 6.28 0.44 3.95
CA TYR A 42 5.79 1.79 3.73
C TYR A 42 4.26 1.80 3.71
N ASN A 43 3.64 2.70 4.43
CA ASN A 43 2.18 2.84 4.47
C ASN A 43 1.70 3.69 3.30
N LEU A 44 0.95 3.07 2.41
CA LEU A 44 0.30 3.76 1.30
C LEU A 44 -1.03 4.36 1.76
N THR A 45 -1.39 5.49 1.18
CA THR A 45 -2.60 6.23 1.51
C THR A 45 -3.70 5.87 0.50
N PRO A 46 -4.77 5.17 0.90
CA PRO A 46 -5.87 4.91 -0.01
C PRO A 46 -6.62 6.21 -0.31
N THR A 47 -7.13 6.31 -1.53
CA THR A 47 -8.05 7.37 -1.94
C THR A 47 -9.49 6.92 -1.70
N ARG A 48 -10.45 7.65 -2.22
CA ARG A 48 -11.86 7.25 -2.15
C ARG A 48 -12.26 6.26 -3.27
N PHE A 49 -11.30 5.75 -4.02
CA PHE A 49 -11.54 4.79 -5.09
C PHE A 49 -11.50 3.37 -4.54
N PHE A 50 -12.67 2.76 -4.40
CA PHE A 50 -12.86 1.37 -4.02
C PHE A 50 -13.88 0.77 -4.97
N TYR A 51 -13.44 -0.10 -5.86
CA TYR A 51 -14.29 -0.70 -6.88
C TYR A 51 -14.39 -2.21 -6.68
N SER A 52 -15.62 -2.71 -6.47
CA SER A 52 -15.89 -4.14 -6.37
C SER A 52 -15.94 -4.76 -7.76
N THR A 53 -15.04 -5.69 -8.03
CA THR A 53 -15.04 -6.41 -9.31
C THR A 53 -16.17 -7.44 -9.38
N THR A 54 -16.57 -7.98 -8.24
CA THR A 54 -17.68 -8.95 -8.17
C THR A 54 -19.02 -8.29 -8.41
N LYS A 55 -19.28 -7.18 -7.75
CA LYS A 55 -20.53 -6.42 -7.89
C LYS A 55 -20.53 -5.45 -9.06
N LYS A 56 -19.37 -5.20 -9.66
CA LYS A 56 -19.15 -4.26 -10.77
C LYS A 56 -19.64 -2.85 -10.46
N LYS A 57 -19.36 -2.38 -9.26
CA LYS A 57 -19.72 -1.03 -8.80
C LYS A 57 -18.72 -0.49 -7.79
N PHE A 58 -18.74 0.83 -7.62
CA PHE A 58 -17.99 1.48 -6.55
C PHE A 58 -18.65 1.21 -5.21
N LEU A 59 -17.82 0.99 -4.18
CA LEU A 59 -18.31 0.79 -2.83
C LEU A 59 -18.56 2.12 -2.14
N THR A 60 -19.57 2.11 -1.28
CA THR A 60 -19.92 3.29 -0.47
C THR A 60 -18.92 3.44 0.67
N ILE A 61 -18.39 4.66 0.80
CA ILE A 61 -17.51 5.02 1.92
C ILE A 61 -18.40 5.48 3.06
N VAL A 62 -18.23 4.86 4.22
CA VAL A 62 -18.97 5.21 5.44
C VAL A 62 -18.10 6.12 6.28
N GLU A 63 -18.61 7.28 6.62
CA GLU A 63 -17.94 8.25 7.48
C GLU A 63 -18.77 8.48 8.73
N ASN A 64 -18.11 8.42 9.88
CA ASN A 64 -18.69 8.84 11.16
C ASN A 64 -17.67 9.71 11.89
N SER A 65 -17.98 10.16 13.12
CA SER A 65 -17.13 11.10 13.85
C SER A 65 -15.72 10.56 14.15
N ASP A 66 -15.55 9.25 14.20
CA ASP A 66 -14.30 8.61 14.63
C ASP A 66 -13.60 7.84 13.52
N GLU A 67 -14.32 7.40 12.49
CA GLU A 67 -13.80 6.47 11.49
C GLU A 67 -14.31 6.77 10.09
N VAL A 68 -13.46 6.44 9.12
CA VAL A 68 -13.84 6.34 7.70
C VAL A 68 -13.52 4.91 7.28
N TYR A 69 -14.50 4.20 6.73
CA TYR A 69 -14.30 2.81 6.35
C TYR A 69 -15.15 2.41 5.15
N VAL A 70 -14.78 1.26 4.57
CA VAL A 70 -15.50 0.63 3.47
C VAL A 70 -15.81 -0.81 3.88
N MET A 71 -17.06 -1.22 3.67
CA MET A 71 -17.47 -2.61 3.89
C MET A 71 -17.15 -3.44 2.66
N ILE A 72 -16.35 -4.49 2.85
CA ILE A 72 -15.99 -5.43 1.80
C ILE A 72 -16.59 -6.79 2.15
N ASP A 73 -17.42 -7.33 1.26
CA ASP A 73 -18.05 -8.62 1.49
C ASP A 73 -17.04 -9.76 1.37
N ARG A 74 -17.34 -10.86 2.04
CA ARG A 74 -16.53 -12.07 1.92
C ARG A 74 -16.49 -12.52 0.46
N ASN A 75 -15.30 -12.96 0.01
CA ASN A 75 -15.06 -13.43 -1.36
C ASN A 75 -15.19 -12.35 -2.44
N ASP A 76 -15.28 -11.09 -2.07
CA ASP A 76 -15.20 -9.99 -3.03
C ASP A 76 -13.75 -9.63 -3.31
N THR A 77 -13.49 -9.15 -4.52
CA THR A 77 -12.20 -8.58 -4.91
C THR A 77 -12.40 -7.11 -5.19
N VAL A 78 -11.66 -6.29 -4.49
CA VAL A 78 -11.81 -4.83 -4.55
C VAL A 78 -10.54 -4.18 -5.08
N LEU A 79 -10.67 -3.33 -6.09
CA LEU A 79 -9.61 -2.49 -6.60
C LEU A 79 -9.53 -1.22 -5.77
N VAL A 80 -8.36 -0.92 -5.27
CA VAL A 80 -8.11 0.27 -4.45
C VAL A 80 -7.07 1.14 -5.15
N ARG A 81 -7.33 2.44 -5.22
CA ARG A 81 -6.33 3.39 -5.71
C ARG A 81 -5.66 4.07 -4.52
N THR A 82 -4.34 4.09 -4.52
CA THR A 82 -3.56 4.85 -3.54
C THR A 82 -3.16 6.22 -4.09
N ARG A 83 -2.86 7.16 -3.19
CA ARG A 83 -2.37 8.48 -3.57
C ARG A 83 -0.97 8.40 -4.18
N GLU A 84 -0.14 7.50 -3.66
CA GLU A 84 1.24 7.31 -4.09
C GLU A 84 1.30 6.50 -5.38
N SER A 85 2.29 6.83 -6.20
CA SER A 85 2.75 5.97 -7.29
C SER A 85 3.99 5.24 -6.82
N VAL A 86 4.05 3.93 -7.04
CA VAL A 86 5.16 3.08 -6.59
C VAL A 86 5.72 2.30 -7.76
N ALA A 87 7.04 2.29 -7.88
CA ALA A 87 7.74 1.46 -8.85
C ALA A 87 8.96 0.83 -8.17
N VAL A 88 9.30 -0.37 -8.62
CA VAL A 88 10.49 -1.07 -8.14
C VAL A 88 11.32 -1.55 -9.33
N SER A 89 12.65 -1.59 -9.15
CA SER A 89 13.56 -2.14 -10.16
C SER A 89 13.47 -3.67 -10.18
N SER A 90 14.09 -4.29 -11.18
CA SER A 90 14.14 -5.74 -11.30
C SER A 90 14.90 -6.44 -10.16
N ALA A 91 15.65 -5.67 -9.34
CA ALA A 91 16.36 -6.20 -8.17
C ALA A 91 15.43 -6.49 -6.99
N LEU A 92 14.20 -5.98 -7.01
CA LEU A 92 13.27 -6.05 -5.89
C LEU A 92 11.90 -6.55 -6.33
N ALA A 93 11.13 -7.03 -5.36
CA ALA A 93 9.71 -7.30 -5.51
C ALA A 93 8.94 -6.50 -4.48
N GLY A 94 7.73 -6.05 -4.84
CA GLY A 94 6.84 -5.36 -3.94
C GLY A 94 5.66 -6.25 -3.55
N ALA A 95 5.26 -6.20 -2.29
CA ALA A 95 4.07 -6.85 -1.80
C ALA A 95 3.18 -5.83 -1.09
N PHE A 96 1.88 -5.90 -1.32
CA PHE A 96 0.92 -4.92 -0.81
C PHE A 96 -0.13 -5.62 0.04
N TYR A 97 -0.39 -5.07 1.20
CA TYR A 97 -1.33 -5.63 2.17
C TYR A 97 -2.30 -4.56 2.62
N SER A 98 -3.59 -4.90 2.67
CA SER A 98 -4.55 -4.05 3.34
C SER A 98 -4.38 -4.18 4.86
N LYS A 99 -4.50 -3.05 5.56
CA LYS A 99 -4.57 -3.08 7.01
C LYS A 99 -5.97 -3.50 7.41
N VAL A 100 -6.08 -4.61 8.12
CA VAL A 100 -7.34 -5.07 8.65
C VAL A 100 -7.50 -4.51 10.06
N LYS A 101 -8.58 -3.78 10.27
CA LYS A 101 -8.98 -3.34 11.60
C LYS A 101 -9.87 -4.43 12.19
N VAL A 102 -9.42 -5.01 13.23
CA VAL A 102 -10.17 -6.05 13.94
C VAL A 102 -10.97 -5.43 15.08
#